data_b0cd418b3ac06ac7fd8ffdf710ee09f4
#
_entry.id   b0cd418b3ac06ac7fd8ffdf710ee09f4
#
_cell.length_a   1.000
_cell.length_b   1.000
_cell.length_c   1.000
_cell.angle_alpha   90.00
_cell.angle_beta   90.00
_cell.angle_gamma   90.00
#
_symmetry.space_group_name_H-M   'P 1'
#
loop_
_entity.id
_entity.type
_entity.pdbx_description
1 polymer ?
#
loop_
_entity_poly.entity_id
_entity_poly.type
_entity_poly.pdbx_seq_one_letter_code
_entity_poly.pdbx_strand_id
1 'polypeptide(L)'
;MRASRWLVVVLLLAGCAAPAGEPPPVGFTRVDVPGAPVRLAAGPDGDLLVAVRRDGRPGLVRHAADGTNIDIPLTPATEYGAEALWYSLTSAGGRILAVGGKRGGAHGNVRWSLWDGDRTGITERPQAFSTFGGLGAGDLVDGVLPATGPLVVGTWQSASAGSDAAVWTFDGTTWTRQSSAGTALESTRGRLRFPMAATAHGADVLVAGWELAGTHQRPIVWTLRAGTATATTATTLPDAGKAATAIAVSCADDVDDGCAVTGRVDGRLAVWRQRGDTWTRAGGLPDVRVGDADRRVAPLGDTLVYSDRGIVRIATLGADVRDTSGPTGVVTAVARVGDTTYVLAGPTTDNQSLWRAD
;
A
#
# COMPACT_ATOMS: atom_id res chain seq x y z
N MET A 1 -44.60 -69.64 25.94
CA MET A 1 -44.33 -68.24 25.55
C MET A 1 -42.86 -68.17 25.10
N ARG A 2 -42.62 -68.07 23.79
CA ARG A 2 -41.25 -67.92 23.20
C ARG A 2 -41.06 -66.48 22.80
N ALA A 3 -40.09 -65.80 23.42
CA ALA A 3 -39.68 -64.45 23.11
C ALA A 3 -38.62 -64.46 21.98
N SER A 4 -39.00 -63.94 20.80
CA SER A 4 -38.05 -63.74 19.67
C SER A 4 -37.26 -62.47 19.95
N ARG A 5 -35.95 -62.59 20.00
CA ARG A 5 -34.99 -61.48 20.01
C ARG A 5 -34.64 -61.08 18.60
N TRP A 6 -34.99 -59.87 18.22
CA TRP A 6 -34.57 -59.26 16.96
C TRP A 6 -33.16 -58.58 17.15
N LEU A 7 -32.20 -59.04 16.41
CA LEU A 7 -30.85 -58.45 16.39
C LEU A 7 -30.88 -57.33 15.30
N VAL A 8 -30.74 -56.08 15.74
CA VAL A 8 -30.58 -54.93 14.86
C VAL A 8 -29.10 -54.78 14.55
N VAL A 9 -28.70 -55.07 13.35
CA VAL A 9 -27.33 -54.83 12.84
C VAL A 9 -27.28 -53.40 12.28
N VAL A 10 -26.61 -52.49 13.00
CA VAL A 10 -26.30 -51.15 12.52
C VAL A 10 -25.02 -51.22 11.68
N LEU A 11 -25.17 -51.10 10.36
CA LEU A 11 -24.06 -50.89 9.44
C LEU A 11 -23.59 -49.46 9.54
N LEU A 12 -22.42 -49.23 10.17
CA LEU A 12 -21.69 -47.97 10.11
C LEU A 12 -21.01 -47.89 8.72
N LEU A 13 -21.57 -47.11 7.82
CA LEU A 13 -20.93 -46.68 6.58
C LEU A 13 -19.86 -45.63 6.96
N ALA A 14 -18.62 -46.07 7.12
CA ALA A 14 -17.46 -45.18 7.15
C ALA A 14 -17.27 -44.59 5.73
N GLY A 15 -17.85 -43.43 5.49
CA GLY A 15 -17.56 -42.65 4.30
C GLY A 15 -16.11 -42.17 4.36
N CYS A 16 -15.23 -42.75 3.53
CA CYS A 16 -13.92 -42.15 3.27
C CYS A 16 -14.18 -40.81 2.58
N ALA A 17 -14.09 -39.70 3.33
CA ALA A 17 -13.94 -38.39 2.73
C ALA A 17 -12.60 -38.43 1.97
N ALA A 18 -12.64 -38.33 0.65
CA ALA A 18 -11.43 -38.11 -0.13
C ALA A 18 -10.73 -36.86 0.43
N PRO A 19 -9.40 -36.87 0.58
CA PRO A 19 -8.68 -35.67 0.97
C PRO A 19 -9.05 -34.56 -0.01
N ALA A 20 -9.44 -33.40 0.49
CA ALA A 20 -9.68 -32.23 -0.34
C ALA A 20 -8.42 -32.01 -1.17
N GLY A 21 -8.55 -32.14 -2.50
CA GLY A 21 -7.42 -31.97 -3.40
C GLY A 21 -6.79 -30.60 -3.16
N GLU A 22 -5.47 -30.55 -3.28
CA GLU A 22 -4.72 -29.30 -3.18
C GLU A 22 -5.34 -28.27 -4.14
N PRO A 23 -5.62 -27.04 -3.69
CA PRO A 23 -6.25 -26.03 -4.54
C PRO A 23 -5.35 -25.78 -5.76
N PRO A 24 -5.93 -25.59 -6.96
CA PRO A 24 -5.15 -25.39 -8.17
C PRO A 24 -4.21 -24.18 -8.01
N PRO A 25 -3.03 -24.19 -8.65
CA PRO A 25 -2.12 -23.05 -8.62
C PRO A 25 -2.79 -21.82 -9.20
N VAL A 26 -2.46 -20.64 -8.66
CA VAL A 26 -2.93 -19.36 -9.19
C VAL A 26 -2.21 -19.11 -10.52
N GLY A 27 -2.97 -18.96 -11.60
CA GLY A 27 -2.48 -18.52 -12.89
C GLY A 27 -2.27 -17.01 -12.91
N PHE A 28 -1.39 -16.54 -13.82
CA PHE A 28 -1.24 -15.12 -14.10
C PHE A 28 -1.32 -14.87 -15.59
N THR A 29 -2.19 -13.96 -15.97
CA THR A 29 -2.32 -13.50 -17.35
C THR A 29 -1.70 -12.10 -17.46
N ARG A 30 -0.81 -11.91 -18.45
CA ARG A 30 -0.26 -10.59 -18.73
C ARG A 30 -1.34 -9.67 -19.28
N VAL A 31 -1.37 -8.44 -18.76
CA VAL A 31 -2.28 -7.38 -19.20
C VAL A 31 -1.47 -6.33 -19.94
N ASP A 32 -1.83 -6.04 -21.19
CA ASP A 32 -1.16 -5.03 -21.97
C ASP A 32 -1.81 -3.66 -21.71
N VAL A 33 -0.97 -2.69 -21.37
CA VAL A 33 -1.35 -1.29 -21.21
C VAL A 33 -0.41 -0.39 -22.01
N PRO A 34 -0.89 0.75 -22.52
CA PRO A 34 -0.05 1.67 -23.30
C PRO A 34 0.95 2.38 -22.38
N GLY A 35 2.23 2.02 -22.48
CA GLY A 35 3.34 2.58 -21.68
C GLY A 35 3.87 1.62 -20.60
N ALA A 36 4.91 2.03 -19.90
CA ALA A 36 5.51 1.27 -18.80
C ALA A 36 4.71 1.49 -17.50
N PRO A 37 4.04 0.47 -16.96
CA PRO A 37 3.24 0.63 -15.74
C PRO A 37 4.13 0.80 -14.50
N VAL A 38 3.75 1.70 -13.59
CA VAL A 38 4.56 2.05 -12.41
C VAL A 38 3.78 2.10 -11.11
N ARG A 39 2.46 2.37 -11.12
CA ARG A 39 1.59 2.35 -9.94
C ARG A 39 0.22 1.83 -10.31
N LEU A 40 -0.47 1.25 -9.34
CA LEU A 40 -1.85 0.76 -9.47
C LEU A 40 -2.71 1.33 -8.36
N ALA A 41 -3.98 1.55 -8.68
CA ALA A 41 -5.04 1.77 -7.70
C ALA A 41 -6.35 1.16 -8.21
N ALA A 42 -7.22 0.71 -7.32
CA ALA A 42 -8.60 0.45 -7.68
C ALA A 42 -9.23 1.77 -8.14
N GLY A 43 -9.86 1.76 -9.29
CA GLY A 43 -10.54 2.93 -9.86
C GLY A 43 -12.00 3.00 -9.44
N PRO A 44 -12.66 4.12 -9.74
CA PRO A 44 -14.11 4.19 -9.63
C PRO A 44 -14.75 3.19 -10.61
N ASP A 45 -15.97 2.79 -10.31
CA ASP A 45 -16.80 1.92 -11.18
C ASP A 45 -16.22 0.51 -11.46
N GLY A 46 -15.30 0.02 -10.60
CA GLY A 46 -14.72 -1.30 -10.75
C GLY A 46 -13.65 -1.42 -11.85
N ASP A 47 -13.03 -0.31 -12.22
CA ASP A 47 -11.90 -0.26 -13.13
C ASP A 47 -10.56 -0.32 -12.37
N LEU A 48 -9.48 -0.63 -13.09
CA LEU A 48 -8.13 -0.47 -12.60
C LEU A 48 -7.52 0.84 -13.11
N LEU A 49 -6.98 1.65 -12.24
CA LEU A 49 -6.13 2.77 -12.60
C LEU A 49 -4.67 2.33 -12.68
N VAL A 50 -4.04 2.63 -13.79
CA VAL A 50 -2.64 2.30 -14.06
C VAL A 50 -1.89 3.59 -14.37
N ALA A 51 -1.04 4.02 -13.45
CA ALA A 51 -0.08 5.08 -13.73
C ALA A 51 1.05 4.50 -14.57
N VAL A 52 1.33 5.13 -15.69
CA VAL A 52 2.32 4.67 -16.68
C VAL A 52 3.37 5.75 -16.96
N ARG A 53 4.47 5.34 -17.57
CA ARG A 53 5.45 6.24 -18.17
C ARG A 53 5.52 6.00 -19.67
N ARG A 54 5.41 7.07 -20.47
CA ARG A 54 5.50 7.06 -21.92
C ARG A 54 6.52 8.11 -22.36
N ASP A 55 7.58 7.69 -23.02
CA ASP A 55 8.64 8.60 -23.54
C ASP A 55 9.15 9.60 -22.47
N GLY A 56 9.36 9.10 -21.25
CA GLY A 56 9.83 9.90 -20.11
C GLY A 56 8.77 10.76 -19.42
N ARG A 57 7.52 10.76 -19.89
CA ARG A 57 6.41 11.57 -19.37
C ARG A 57 5.42 10.72 -18.56
N PRO A 58 4.75 11.32 -17.58
CA PRO A 58 3.66 10.65 -16.86
C PRO A 58 2.46 10.40 -17.78
N GLY A 59 1.78 9.29 -17.56
CA GLY A 59 0.49 8.96 -18.14
C GLY A 59 -0.40 8.28 -17.10
N LEU A 60 -1.69 8.30 -17.31
CA LEU A 60 -2.67 7.60 -16.48
C LEU A 60 -3.68 6.90 -17.38
N VAL A 61 -3.89 5.63 -17.15
CA VAL A 61 -4.77 4.77 -17.94
C VAL A 61 -5.83 4.18 -17.02
N ARG A 62 -7.06 4.19 -17.46
CA ARG A 62 -8.15 3.41 -16.91
C ARG A 62 -8.26 2.11 -17.71
N HIS A 63 -8.00 0.98 -17.05
CA HIS A 63 -8.19 -0.35 -17.62
C HIS A 63 -9.53 -0.89 -17.15
N ALA A 64 -10.49 -0.96 -18.06
CA ALA A 64 -11.85 -1.38 -17.78
C ALA A 64 -11.96 -2.92 -17.69
N ALA A 65 -13.03 -3.41 -17.07
CA ALA A 65 -13.27 -4.84 -16.87
C ALA A 65 -13.35 -5.64 -18.19
N ASP A 66 -13.74 -4.99 -19.31
CA ASP A 66 -13.77 -5.59 -20.65
C ASP A 66 -12.39 -5.64 -21.33
N GLY A 67 -11.33 -5.17 -20.65
CA GLY A 67 -9.97 -5.10 -21.17
C GLY A 67 -9.65 -3.82 -21.96
N THR A 68 -10.60 -2.91 -22.11
CA THR A 68 -10.37 -1.64 -22.82
C THR A 68 -9.48 -0.70 -22.01
N ASN A 69 -8.48 -0.13 -22.67
CA ASN A 69 -7.62 0.91 -22.10
C ASN A 69 -8.08 2.30 -22.54
N ILE A 70 -8.34 3.17 -21.59
CA ILE A 70 -8.81 4.54 -21.81
C ILE A 70 -7.85 5.50 -21.12
N ASP A 71 -7.28 6.42 -21.87
CA ASP A 71 -6.41 7.45 -21.30
C ASP A 71 -7.21 8.45 -20.46
N ILE A 72 -6.70 8.72 -19.27
CA ILE A 72 -7.18 9.84 -18.44
C ILE A 72 -6.28 11.04 -18.76
N PRO A 73 -6.85 12.15 -19.28
CA PRO A 73 -6.07 13.32 -19.61
C PRO A 73 -5.32 13.91 -18.41
N LEU A 74 -4.07 14.30 -18.65
CA LEU A 74 -3.23 14.97 -17.66
C LEU A 74 -3.04 16.42 -18.07
N THR A 75 -3.27 17.34 -17.14
CA THR A 75 -3.00 18.78 -17.34
C THR A 75 -1.88 19.21 -16.41
N PRO A 76 -0.60 19.14 -16.86
CA PRO A 76 0.51 19.67 -16.08
C PRO A 76 0.48 21.18 -16.04
N ALA A 77 0.83 21.76 -14.90
CA ALA A 77 0.94 23.21 -14.72
C ALA A 77 2.40 23.68 -14.65
N THR A 78 3.34 22.74 -14.49
CA THR A 78 4.77 23.04 -14.41
C THR A 78 5.58 22.13 -15.33
N GLU A 79 6.80 22.54 -15.67
CA GLU A 79 7.75 21.71 -16.43
C GLU A 79 8.10 20.43 -15.65
N TYR A 80 8.22 20.54 -14.31
CA TYR A 80 8.48 19.38 -13.46
C TYR A 80 7.30 18.41 -13.44
N GLY A 81 6.08 18.91 -13.44
CA GLY A 81 4.88 18.09 -13.57
C GLY A 81 4.80 17.38 -14.91
N ALA A 82 5.13 18.08 -16.01
CA ALA A 82 5.11 17.50 -17.36
C ALA A 82 6.09 16.31 -17.53
N GLU A 83 7.08 16.19 -16.65
CA GLU A 83 8.09 15.12 -16.66
C GLU A 83 8.14 14.34 -15.34
N ALA A 84 7.07 14.41 -14.53
CA ALA A 84 7.02 13.77 -13.23
C ALA A 84 7.09 12.23 -13.34
N LEU A 85 7.74 11.61 -12.36
CA LEU A 85 7.61 10.19 -12.08
C LEU A 85 6.52 10.02 -11.03
N TRP A 86 5.73 8.96 -11.15
CA TRP A 86 4.69 8.65 -10.19
C TRP A 86 5.24 7.96 -8.93
N TYR A 87 4.94 8.52 -7.77
CA TYR A 87 5.31 7.99 -6.45
C TYR A 87 4.13 7.32 -5.74
N SER A 88 2.93 7.90 -5.86
CA SER A 88 1.70 7.37 -5.29
C SER A 88 0.52 7.62 -6.23
N LEU A 89 -0.46 6.72 -6.18
CA LEU A 89 -1.75 6.82 -6.87
C LEU A 89 -2.82 6.24 -5.96
N THR A 90 -3.89 7.01 -5.74
CA THR A 90 -5.04 6.56 -4.98
C THR A 90 -6.34 7.07 -5.60
N SER A 91 -7.43 6.35 -5.36
CA SER A 91 -8.77 6.73 -5.80
C SER A 91 -9.78 6.38 -4.73
N ALA A 92 -10.71 7.28 -4.47
CA ALA A 92 -11.84 7.04 -3.57
C ALA A 92 -12.97 8.02 -3.91
N GLY A 93 -14.24 7.57 -3.83
CA GLY A 93 -15.41 8.42 -4.05
C GLY A 93 -15.44 9.10 -5.43
N GLY A 94 -14.92 8.45 -6.46
CA GLY A 94 -14.83 9.01 -7.82
C GLY A 94 -13.68 10.00 -8.04
N ARG A 95 -12.93 10.35 -6.99
CA ARG A 95 -11.78 11.24 -7.03
C ARG A 95 -10.49 10.46 -7.23
N ILE A 96 -9.52 11.04 -7.90
CA ILE A 96 -8.17 10.51 -8.11
C ILE A 96 -7.18 11.52 -7.53
N LEU A 97 -6.24 11.03 -6.72
CA LEU A 97 -5.10 11.78 -6.22
C LEU A 97 -3.83 11.05 -6.60
N ALA A 98 -2.86 11.78 -7.16
CA ALA A 98 -1.55 11.23 -7.45
C ALA A 98 -0.43 12.15 -6.94
N VAL A 99 0.62 11.52 -6.45
CA VAL A 99 1.86 12.18 -6.08
C VAL A 99 2.88 11.91 -7.17
N GLY A 100 3.33 12.95 -7.82
CA GLY A 100 4.39 12.91 -8.80
C GLY A 100 5.60 13.71 -8.33
N GLY A 101 6.69 13.58 -9.06
CA GLY A 101 7.86 14.41 -8.82
C GLY A 101 8.99 14.11 -9.77
N LYS A 102 9.88 15.08 -9.93
CA LYS A 102 11.09 14.94 -10.74
C LYS A 102 12.28 15.47 -9.96
N ARG A 103 13.38 14.72 -9.95
CA ARG A 103 14.64 15.22 -9.42
C ARG A 103 15.18 16.34 -10.31
N GLY A 104 15.57 17.45 -9.69
CA GLY A 104 16.08 18.60 -10.44
C GLY A 104 16.53 19.75 -9.55
N GLY A 105 16.99 20.83 -10.20
CA GLY A 105 17.53 22.00 -9.55
C GLY A 105 18.95 21.78 -8.96
N ALA A 106 19.50 22.83 -8.37
CA ALA A 106 20.91 22.88 -7.93
C ALA A 106 21.28 21.83 -6.87
N HIS A 107 20.32 21.33 -6.11
CA HIS A 107 20.57 20.37 -5.02
C HIS A 107 20.06 18.93 -5.34
N GLY A 108 19.55 18.69 -6.57
CA GLY A 108 19.07 17.37 -6.97
C GLY A 108 17.87 16.84 -6.16
N ASN A 109 17.19 17.68 -5.41
CA ASN A 109 16.00 17.31 -4.64
C ASN A 109 14.82 17.00 -5.58
N VAL A 110 13.86 16.21 -5.08
CA VAL A 110 12.62 15.96 -5.81
C VAL A 110 11.80 17.25 -5.82
N ARG A 111 11.36 17.65 -7.01
CA ARG A 111 10.33 18.67 -7.23
C ARG A 111 9.00 17.96 -7.27
N TRP A 112 8.30 18.02 -6.16
CA TRP A 112 7.02 17.33 -5.98
C TRP A 112 5.92 18.03 -6.76
N SER A 113 5.03 17.22 -7.35
CA SER A 113 3.82 17.65 -8.03
C SER A 113 2.63 16.83 -7.51
N LEU A 114 1.55 17.50 -7.14
CA LEU A 114 0.31 16.91 -6.67
C LEU A 114 -0.74 17.05 -7.75
N TRP A 115 -1.42 15.95 -8.04
CA TRP A 115 -2.41 15.85 -9.11
C TRP A 115 -3.75 15.42 -8.53
N ASP A 116 -4.79 16.10 -8.90
CA ASP A 116 -6.13 15.93 -8.38
C ASP A 116 -7.17 16.07 -9.49
N GLY A 117 -8.19 15.23 -9.46
CA GLY A 117 -9.27 15.20 -10.43
C GLY A 117 -10.09 13.93 -10.34
N ASP A 118 -10.58 13.48 -11.49
CA ASP A 118 -11.42 12.30 -11.61
C ASP A 118 -11.12 11.53 -12.92
N ARG A 119 -12.00 10.59 -13.28
CA ARG A 119 -11.86 9.78 -14.50
C ARG A 119 -11.91 10.58 -15.82
N THR A 120 -12.34 11.83 -15.79
CA THR A 120 -12.39 12.71 -16.98
C THR A 120 -11.09 13.48 -17.19
N GLY A 121 -10.24 13.57 -16.16
CA GLY A 121 -8.93 14.18 -16.20
C GLY A 121 -8.41 14.56 -14.81
N ILE A 122 -7.10 14.59 -14.66
CA ILE A 122 -6.43 15.08 -13.46
C ILE A 122 -5.52 16.27 -13.81
N THR A 123 -5.50 17.25 -12.92
CA THR A 123 -4.74 18.48 -13.08
C THR A 123 -3.68 18.59 -12.00
N GLU A 124 -2.46 18.98 -12.39
CA GLU A 124 -1.44 19.36 -11.41
C GLU A 124 -1.92 20.58 -10.62
N ARG A 125 -1.78 20.51 -9.30
CA ARG A 125 -2.09 21.60 -8.37
C ARG A 125 -0.80 22.28 -7.93
N PRO A 126 -0.32 23.30 -8.69
CA PRO A 126 0.95 23.94 -8.39
C PRO A 126 0.89 24.60 -7.01
N GLN A 127 1.98 24.50 -6.29
CA GLN A 127 2.14 25.07 -4.95
C GLN A 127 3.40 25.92 -4.89
N ALA A 128 3.44 26.81 -3.91
CA ALA A 128 4.68 27.52 -3.61
C ALA A 128 5.81 26.49 -3.33
N PHE A 129 7.02 26.80 -3.79
CA PHE A 129 8.17 25.89 -3.63
C PHE A 129 8.38 25.45 -2.17
N SER A 130 8.12 26.34 -1.21
CA SER A 130 8.27 26.09 0.22
C SER A 130 7.23 25.09 0.79
N THR A 131 6.18 24.76 0.05
CA THR A 131 5.16 23.81 0.54
C THR A 131 5.72 22.40 0.67
N PHE A 132 6.44 21.94 -0.35
CA PHE A 132 7.02 20.59 -0.40
C PHE A 132 8.54 20.61 -0.60
N GLY A 133 9.14 21.79 -0.76
CA GLY A 133 10.55 22.01 -1.05
C GLY A 133 11.22 22.94 -0.05
N GLY A 134 12.48 23.29 -0.30
CA GLY A 134 13.29 24.15 0.55
C GLY A 134 14.20 23.37 1.50
N LEU A 135 14.79 24.05 2.47
CA LEU A 135 15.79 23.47 3.37
C LEU A 135 15.20 22.39 4.31
N GLY A 136 13.91 22.51 4.65
CA GLY A 136 13.22 21.53 5.51
C GLY A 136 12.58 20.36 4.76
N ALA A 137 12.67 20.35 3.44
CA ALA A 137 11.99 19.34 2.63
C ALA A 137 12.54 17.94 2.89
N GLY A 138 11.63 17.01 3.04
CA GLY A 138 11.88 15.57 3.02
C GLY A 138 11.17 14.92 1.83
N ASP A 139 10.98 13.61 1.92
CA ASP A 139 10.26 12.85 0.88
C ASP A 139 8.76 12.86 1.14
N LEU A 140 7.96 12.98 0.08
CA LEU A 140 6.55 12.60 0.12
C LEU A 140 6.46 11.08 -0.05
N VAL A 141 5.64 10.46 0.79
CA VAL A 141 5.52 9.00 0.87
C VAL A 141 4.27 8.53 0.14
N ASP A 142 3.12 9.11 0.49
CA ASP A 142 1.84 8.65 -0.02
C ASP A 142 0.78 9.77 -0.05
N GLY A 143 -0.16 9.65 -0.99
CA GLY A 143 -1.38 10.44 -1.05
C GLY A 143 -2.58 9.58 -0.71
N VAL A 144 -3.49 10.07 0.12
CA VAL A 144 -4.68 9.33 0.55
C VAL A 144 -5.94 10.20 0.47
N LEU A 145 -7.08 9.56 0.30
CA LEU A 145 -8.39 10.18 0.14
C LEU A 145 -9.37 9.69 1.21
N PRO A 146 -9.20 10.07 2.49
CA PRO A 146 -10.23 9.83 3.51
C PRO A 146 -11.48 10.67 3.19
N ALA A 147 -12.60 10.32 3.83
CA ALA A 147 -13.87 11.05 3.66
C ALA A 147 -13.77 12.56 4.03
N THR A 148 -12.78 12.94 4.81
CA THR A 148 -12.53 14.33 5.25
C THR A 148 -11.78 15.19 4.23
N GLY A 149 -11.32 14.61 3.11
CA GLY A 149 -10.58 15.30 2.05
C GLY A 149 -9.15 14.81 1.86
N PRO A 150 -8.49 15.25 0.79
CA PRO A 150 -7.16 14.76 0.43
C PRO A 150 -6.11 15.09 1.48
N LEU A 151 -5.21 14.14 1.66
CA LEU A 151 -4.11 14.23 2.59
C LEU A 151 -2.84 13.63 1.96
N VAL A 152 -1.68 14.21 2.25
CA VAL A 152 -0.38 13.69 1.85
C VAL A 152 0.46 13.42 3.09
N VAL A 153 1.12 12.28 3.11
CA VAL A 153 2.06 11.87 4.16
C VAL A 153 3.48 11.92 3.61
N GLY A 154 4.41 12.35 4.43
CA GLY A 154 5.83 12.40 4.08
C GLY A 154 6.70 12.69 5.29
N THR A 155 7.83 13.32 5.05
CA THR A 155 8.78 13.74 6.08
C THR A 155 9.10 15.22 5.94
N TRP A 156 9.43 15.85 7.06
CA TRP A 156 9.91 17.24 7.11
C TRP A 156 10.93 17.42 8.22
N GLN A 157 11.87 18.33 8.05
CA GLN A 157 12.87 18.61 9.05
C GLN A 157 12.21 18.88 10.42
N SER A 158 12.64 18.15 11.43
CA SER A 158 12.20 18.33 12.82
C SER A 158 12.83 19.56 13.44
N ALA A 159 12.09 20.22 14.31
CA ALA A 159 12.65 21.26 15.17
C ALA A 159 13.55 20.68 16.29
N SER A 160 13.37 19.40 16.62
CA SER A 160 14.03 18.72 17.73
C SER A 160 15.19 17.83 17.29
N ALA A 161 14.96 16.94 16.30
CA ALA A 161 15.96 15.98 15.83
C ALA A 161 15.57 15.33 14.50
N GLY A 162 16.49 15.35 13.52
CA GLY A 162 16.31 14.67 12.25
C GLY A 162 15.11 15.15 11.45
N SER A 163 14.23 14.23 11.05
CA SER A 163 12.99 14.51 10.34
C SER A 163 11.79 13.99 11.11
N ASP A 164 10.70 14.75 11.12
CA ASP A 164 9.40 14.32 11.60
C ASP A 164 8.65 13.53 10.52
N ALA A 165 7.75 12.66 10.93
CA ALA A 165 6.64 12.29 10.05
C ALA A 165 5.78 13.56 9.87
N ALA A 166 5.41 13.85 8.64
CA ALA A 166 4.73 15.08 8.28
C ALA A 166 3.49 14.81 7.46
N VAL A 167 2.50 15.69 7.59
CA VAL A 167 1.22 15.59 6.94
C VAL A 167 0.87 16.93 6.31
N TRP A 168 0.32 16.90 5.11
CA TRP A 168 -0.27 18.05 4.43
C TRP A 168 -1.74 17.80 4.17
N THR A 169 -2.56 18.79 4.41
CA THR A 169 -4.00 18.82 4.10
C THR A 169 -4.28 19.76 2.94
N PHE A 170 -5.33 19.50 2.20
CA PHE A 170 -5.76 20.30 1.05
C PHE A 170 -7.12 20.94 1.29
N ASP A 171 -7.20 22.25 1.16
CA ASP A 171 -8.44 23.03 1.36
C ASP A 171 -9.25 23.24 0.06
N GLY A 172 -8.87 22.59 -1.03
CA GLY A 172 -9.43 22.77 -2.37
C GLY A 172 -8.57 23.64 -3.28
N THR A 173 -7.65 24.42 -2.72
CA THR A 173 -6.76 25.34 -3.44
C THR A 173 -5.30 25.13 -3.03
N THR A 174 -5.04 25.06 -1.74
CA THR A 174 -3.68 25.09 -1.18
C THR A 174 -3.41 23.86 -0.30
N TRP A 175 -2.24 23.30 -0.47
CA TRP A 175 -1.69 22.29 0.44
C TRP A 175 -1.00 22.98 1.62
N THR A 176 -1.40 22.64 2.82
CA THR A 176 -0.83 23.20 4.04
C THR A 176 -0.23 22.11 4.92
N ARG A 177 1.07 22.23 5.23
CA ARG A 177 1.74 21.32 6.16
C ARG A 177 1.23 21.56 7.59
N GLN A 178 0.81 20.49 8.22
CA GLN A 178 0.41 20.49 9.62
C GLN A 178 1.64 20.42 10.53
N SER A 179 1.61 21.09 11.68
CA SER A 179 2.72 21.03 12.63
C SER A 179 2.80 19.63 13.25
N SER A 180 4.00 19.04 13.24
CA SER A 180 4.29 17.79 13.95
C SER A 180 4.63 18.04 15.42
N ALA A 181 4.99 19.27 15.79
CA ALA A 181 5.44 19.63 17.14
C ALA A 181 4.39 19.29 18.21
N GLY A 182 4.80 18.59 19.26
CA GLY A 182 3.93 18.14 20.35
C GLY A 182 3.00 16.99 19.99
N THR A 183 3.09 16.43 18.78
CA THR A 183 2.24 15.32 18.33
C THR A 183 3.00 13.99 18.32
N ALA A 184 2.27 12.90 18.08
CA ALA A 184 2.86 11.59 17.87
C ALA A 184 3.71 11.48 16.59
N LEU A 185 3.75 12.50 15.74
CA LEU A 185 4.56 12.56 14.51
C LEU A 185 5.94 13.18 14.74
N GLU A 186 6.14 13.89 15.85
CA GLU A 186 7.40 14.57 16.16
C GLU A 186 8.52 13.60 16.51
N SER A 187 9.66 13.75 15.85
CA SER A 187 10.92 13.11 16.22
C SER A 187 11.60 13.83 17.37
N THR A 188 12.27 13.07 18.23
CA THR A 188 13.07 13.60 19.32
C THR A 188 14.47 12.96 19.27
N ARG A 189 15.42 13.47 20.08
CA ARG A 189 16.80 12.91 20.14
C ARG A 189 16.83 11.42 20.52
N GLY A 190 15.85 10.92 21.23
CA GLY A 190 15.76 9.51 21.63
C GLY A 190 14.86 8.67 20.74
N ARG A 191 14.18 9.28 19.75
CA ARG A 191 13.16 8.61 18.95
C ARG A 191 12.98 9.31 17.61
N LEU A 192 13.47 8.71 16.53
CA LEU A 192 13.33 9.22 15.17
C LEU A 192 12.23 8.44 14.43
N ARG A 193 11.45 9.11 13.58
CA ARG A 193 10.24 8.57 12.96
C ARG A 193 10.29 8.59 11.45
N PHE A 194 9.90 7.47 10.83
CA PHE A 194 10.02 7.23 9.40
C PHE A 194 8.71 6.64 8.86
N PRO A 195 7.80 7.46 8.29
CA PRO A 195 6.61 6.97 7.62
C PRO A 195 7.00 6.26 6.33
N MET A 196 6.29 5.18 5.97
CA MET A 196 6.60 4.34 4.81
C MET A 196 5.43 4.20 3.85
N ALA A 197 4.20 4.17 4.35
CA ALA A 197 2.98 4.03 3.56
C ALA A 197 1.78 4.58 4.34
N ALA A 198 0.71 4.94 3.65
CA ALA A 198 -0.53 5.37 4.27
C ALA A 198 -1.75 4.82 3.52
N THR A 199 -2.85 4.65 4.23
CA THR A 199 -4.15 4.27 3.66
C THR A 199 -5.28 4.97 4.40
N ALA A 200 -6.39 5.23 3.71
CA ALA A 200 -7.61 5.69 4.35
C ALA A 200 -8.32 4.52 5.03
N HIS A 201 -8.95 4.77 6.15
CA HIS A 201 -9.79 3.83 6.88
C HIS A 201 -11.03 4.57 7.40
N GLY A 202 -12.08 4.56 6.63
CA GLY A 202 -13.23 5.42 6.87
C GLY A 202 -12.86 6.90 6.79
N ALA A 203 -13.08 7.63 7.87
CA ALA A 203 -12.72 9.04 7.99
C ALA A 203 -11.28 9.26 8.49
N ASP A 204 -10.66 8.23 9.04
CA ASP A 204 -9.30 8.26 9.59
C ASP A 204 -8.26 7.86 8.52
N VAL A 205 -6.99 8.08 8.82
CA VAL A 205 -5.86 7.61 8.01
C VAL A 205 -4.89 6.84 8.89
N LEU A 206 -4.52 5.65 8.43
CA LEU A 206 -3.43 4.88 9.03
C LEU A 206 -2.14 5.11 8.25
N VAL A 207 -1.08 5.42 9.00
CA VAL A 207 0.27 5.56 8.45
C VAL A 207 1.15 4.49 9.07
N ALA A 208 1.65 3.59 8.25
CA ALA A 208 2.61 2.57 8.68
C ALA A 208 4.04 3.09 8.50
N GLY A 209 4.92 2.70 9.40
CA GLY A 209 6.32 3.05 9.36
C GLY A 209 7.10 2.47 10.53
N TRP A 210 8.19 3.10 10.87
CA TRP A 210 9.01 2.64 11.97
C TRP A 210 9.63 3.83 12.73
N GLU A 211 10.02 3.55 13.96
CA GLU A 211 10.80 4.49 14.77
C GLU A 211 12.15 3.87 15.14
N LEU A 212 13.18 4.71 15.18
CA LEU A 212 14.46 4.37 15.79
C LEU A 212 14.45 4.90 17.23
N ALA A 213 14.34 3.97 18.19
CA ALA A 213 14.39 4.29 19.62
C ALA A 213 15.69 3.74 20.22
N GLY A 214 16.67 4.62 20.43
CA GLY A 214 18.06 4.21 20.74
C GLY A 214 18.66 3.41 19.60
N THR A 215 18.91 2.12 19.82
CA THR A 215 19.45 1.18 18.81
C THR A 215 18.39 0.23 18.24
N HIS A 216 17.11 0.40 18.64
CA HIS A 216 16.04 -0.49 18.25
C HIS A 216 15.19 0.12 17.14
N GLN A 217 14.99 -0.61 16.05
CA GLN A 217 13.98 -0.30 15.04
C GLN A 217 12.66 -0.94 15.47
N ARG A 218 11.61 -0.15 15.62
CA ARG A 218 10.29 -0.61 16.05
C ARG A 218 9.25 -0.28 14.98
N PRO A 219 8.45 -1.25 14.53
CA PRO A 219 7.36 -0.98 13.60
C PRO A 219 6.23 -0.25 14.33
N ILE A 220 5.68 0.76 13.70
CA ILE A 220 4.70 1.66 14.29
C ILE A 220 3.59 1.97 13.29
N VAL A 221 2.39 2.16 13.80
CA VAL A 221 1.26 2.72 13.07
C VAL A 221 0.81 3.99 13.77
N TRP A 222 0.70 5.07 13.01
CA TRP A 222 0.04 6.30 13.46
C TRP A 222 -1.38 6.32 12.91
N THR A 223 -2.34 6.69 13.75
CA THR A 223 -3.71 6.96 13.33
C THR A 223 -3.95 8.45 13.34
N LEU A 224 -4.22 9.02 12.17
CA LEU A 224 -4.62 10.40 12.00
C LEU A 224 -6.15 10.45 12.04
N ARG A 225 -6.70 11.09 13.05
CA ARG A 225 -8.15 11.19 13.22
C ARG A 225 -8.78 12.21 12.28
N ALA A 226 -10.01 11.92 11.85
CA ALA A 226 -10.80 12.78 10.98
C ALA A 226 -10.86 14.23 11.47
N GLY A 227 -10.64 15.17 10.56
CA GLY A 227 -10.73 16.61 10.83
C GLY A 227 -9.57 17.20 11.64
N THR A 228 -8.66 16.38 12.15
CA THR A 228 -7.47 16.82 12.87
C THR A 228 -6.26 16.04 12.37
N ALA A 229 -5.67 16.45 11.26
CA ALA A 229 -4.46 15.80 10.72
C ALA A 229 -3.27 15.78 11.71
N THR A 230 -3.44 16.35 12.89
CA THR A 230 -2.44 16.44 13.96
C THR A 230 -2.71 15.56 15.16
N ALA A 231 -3.95 15.14 15.38
CA ALA A 231 -4.30 14.32 16.54
C ALA A 231 -4.00 12.86 16.22
N THR A 232 -2.84 12.41 16.62
CA THR A 232 -2.39 11.07 16.31
C THR A 232 -2.18 10.27 17.56
N THR A 233 -2.67 9.03 17.51
CA THR A 233 -2.14 7.97 18.35
C THR A 233 -1.00 7.29 17.60
N ALA A 234 0.00 6.83 18.33
CA ALA A 234 1.09 6.00 17.80
C ALA A 234 1.06 4.67 18.51
N THR A 235 0.90 3.59 17.75
CA THR A 235 0.84 2.23 18.28
C THR A 235 2.04 1.46 17.77
N THR A 236 2.91 1.01 18.68
CA THR A 236 3.99 0.07 18.35
C THR A 236 3.38 -1.30 18.07
N LEU A 237 3.74 -1.90 16.94
CA LEU A 237 3.25 -3.23 16.58
C LEU A 237 3.94 -4.31 17.43
N PRO A 238 3.20 -5.33 17.92
CA PRO A 238 3.72 -6.32 18.86
C PRO A 238 4.69 -7.31 18.21
N ASP A 239 5.42 -8.05 19.05
CA ASP A 239 6.30 -9.18 18.68
C ASP A 239 7.35 -8.84 17.60
N ALA A 240 7.91 -7.66 17.71
CA ALA A 240 8.75 -7.08 16.67
C ALA A 240 10.27 -7.33 16.86
N GLY A 241 10.72 -7.93 17.96
CA GLY A 241 12.15 -8.13 18.19
C GLY A 241 12.93 -6.81 18.30
N LYS A 242 14.18 -6.79 17.81
CA LYS A 242 15.09 -5.63 17.91
C LYS A 242 15.18 -4.81 16.63
N ALA A 243 14.97 -5.42 15.48
CA ALA A 243 15.10 -4.81 14.17
C ALA A 243 13.84 -5.10 13.32
N ALA A 244 12.83 -4.25 13.46
CA ALA A 244 11.59 -4.41 12.72
C ALA A 244 11.10 -3.10 12.13
N THR A 245 10.51 -3.20 10.93
CA THR A 245 9.93 -2.06 10.21
C THR A 245 8.59 -2.44 9.62
N ALA A 246 7.60 -1.56 9.70
CA ALA A 246 6.39 -1.63 8.91
C ALA A 246 6.64 -0.92 7.57
N ILE A 247 6.20 -1.50 6.47
CA ILE A 247 6.57 -1.09 5.11
C ILE A 247 5.35 -0.68 4.29
N ALA A 248 4.25 -1.41 4.42
CA ALA A 248 3.02 -1.15 3.71
C ALA A 248 1.81 -1.39 4.61
N VAL A 249 0.71 -0.74 4.30
CA VAL A 249 -0.57 -0.85 5.01
C VAL A 249 -1.70 -0.88 4.00
N SER A 250 -2.70 -1.71 4.24
CA SER A 250 -4.00 -1.65 3.58
C SER A 250 -5.11 -1.93 4.59
N CYS A 251 -6.27 -1.35 4.36
CA CYS A 251 -7.48 -1.64 5.10
C CYS A 251 -8.51 -2.25 4.15
N ALA A 252 -9.38 -3.10 4.67
CA ALA A 252 -10.55 -3.55 3.93
C ALA A 252 -11.53 -2.39 3.75
N ASP A 253 -12.36 -2.48 2.71
CA ASP A 253 -13.42 -1.48 2.47
C ASP A 253 -14.46 -1.51 3.58
N ASP A 254 -14.71 -2.69 4.16
CA ASP A 254 -15.50 -2.84 5.37
C ASP A 254 -14.64 -2.58 6.61
N VAL A 255 -15.06 -1.60 7.41
CA VAL A 255 -14.32 -1.16 8.62
C VAL A 255 -14.15 -2.29 9.63
N ASP A 256 -15.10 -3.23 9.67
CA ASP A 256 -15.09 -4.37 10.60
C ASP A 256 -14.03 -5.43 10.23
N ASP A 257 -13.62 -5.51 8.96
CA ASP A 257 -12.60 -6.45 8.49
C ASP A 257 -11.17 -6.01 8.87
N GLY A 258 -11.01 -4.78 9.34
CA GLY A 258 -9.76 -4.26 9.88
C GLY A 258 -8.68 -3.94 8.85
N CYS A 259 -7.48 -3.72 9.35
CA CYS A 259 -6.33 -3.35 8.53
C CYS A 259 -5.20 -4.40 8.66
N ALA A 260 -4.37 -4.48 7.64
CA ALA A 260 -3.16 -5.27 7.63
C ALA A 260 -1.93 -4.39 7.35
N VAL A 261 -0.86 -4.65 8.08
CA VAL A 261 0.45 -4.03 7.89
C VAL A 261 1.44 -5.12 7.54
N THR A 262 2.19 -4.92 6.48
CA THR A 262 3.33 -5.77 6.15
C THR A 262 4.63 -5.07 6.48
N GLY A 263 5.64 -5.86 6.77
CA GLY A 263 6.95 -5.36 7.09
C GLY A 263 7.96 -6.48 7.26
N ARG A 264 8.97 -6.23 8.05
CA ARG A 264 9.98 -7.22 8.37
C ARG A 264 10.34 -7.20 9.85
N VAL A 265 10.74 -8.36 10.35
CA VAL A 265 11.36 -8.56 11.65
C VAL A 265 12.64 -9.36 11.43
N ASP A 266 13.77 -8.81 11.83
CA ASP A 266 15.11 -9.42 11.67
C ASP A 266 15.37 -9.87 10.21
N GLY A 267 14.94 -9.06 9.23
CA GLY A 267 15.08 -9.33 7.81
C GLY A 267 14.12 -10.35 7.22
N ARG A 268 13.11 -10.81 7.98
CA ARG A 268 12.08 -11.77 7.52
C ARG A 268 10.72 -11.11 7.43
N LEU A 269 9.90 -11.57 6.49
CA LEU A 269 8.54 -11.12 6.31
C LEU A 269 7.75 -11.18 7.63
N ALA A 270 7.07 -10.10 7.92
CA ALA A 270 6.16 -10.00 9.04
C ALA A 270 4.85 -9.33 8.59
N VAL A 271 3.75 -9.76 9.16
CA VAL A 271 2.43 -9.18 8.95
C VAL A 271 1.78 -8.96 10.30
N TRP A 272 1.15 -7.82 10.47
CA TRP A 272 0.30 -7.51 11.62
C TRP A 272 -1.10 -7.24 11.13
N ARG A 273 -2.08 -7.74 11.87
CA ARG A 273 -3.51 -7.53 11.59
C ARG A 273 -4.15 -6.77 12.72
N GLN A 274 -5.01 -5.84 12.36
CA GLN A 274 -5.86 -5.13 13.29
C GLN A 274 -7.23 -5.83 13.36
N ARG A 275 -7.72 -5.99 14.58
CA ARG A 275 -9.12 -6.34 14.87
C ARG A 275 -9.61 -5.43 15.98
N GLY A 276 -10.59 -4.61 15.68
CA GLY A 276 -10.95 -3.50 16.57
C GLY A 276 -9.72 -2.62 16.83
N ASP A 277 -9.43 -2.32 18.08
CA ASP A 277 -8.27 -1.50 18.46
C ASP A 277 -6.98 -2.30 18.69
N THR A 278 -7.00 -3.62 18.46
CA THR A 278 -5.88 -4.50 18.81
C THR A 278 -5.12 -4.95 17.56
N TRP A 279 -3.80 -4.76 17.58
CA TRP A 279 -2.86 -5.30 16.61
C TRP A 279 -2.28 -6.62 17.11
N THR A 280 -2.24 -7.63 16.24
CA THR A 280 -1.61 -8.93 16.51
C THR A 280 -0.70 -9.30 15.36
N ARG A 281 0.45 -9.94 15.66
CA ARG A 281 1.31 -10.49 14.64
C ARG A 281 0.70 -11.79 14.07
N ALA A 282 0.60 -11.87 12.75
CA ALA A 282 0.12 -13.08 12.08
C ALA A 282 1.16 -14.20 12.15
N GLY A 283 0.71 -15.40 12.48
CA GLY A 283 1.48 -16.62 12.38
C GLY A 283 1.33 -17.30 11.01
N GLY A 284 2.08 -18.40 10.78
CA GLY A 284 1.95 -19.23 9.57
C GLY A 284 2.42 -18.54 8.28
N LEU A 285 3.24 -17.49 8.39
CA LEU A 285 3.80 -16.78 7.24
C LEU A 285 4.93 -17.58 6.59
N PRO A 286 5.11 -17.47 5.26
CA PRO A 286 6.26 -18.04 4.58
C PRO A 286 7.56 -17.41 5.09
N ASP A 287 8.62 -18.23 5.17
CA ASP A 287 9.95 -17.78 5.58
C ASP A 287 10.67 -17.06 4.43
N VAL A 288 10.26 -15.84 4.16
CA VAL A 288 10.77 -15.00 3.08
C VAL A 288 11.67 -13.90 3.64
N ARG A 289 12.83 -13.70 3.02
CA ARG A 289 13.70 -12.56 3.32
C ARG A 289 13.19 -11.30 2.64
N VAL A 290 13.09 -10.23 3.43
CA VAL A 290 12.67 -8.90 2.96
C VAL A 290 13.84 -7.94 3.20
N GLY A 291 14.41 -7.41 2.11
CA GLY A 291 15.53 -6.48 2.16
C GLY A 291 15.11 -5.06 2.57
N ASP A 292 16.08 -4.19 2.82
CA ASP A 292 15.85 -2.79 3.19
C ASP A 292 15.15 -2.00 2.07
N ALA A 293 15.42 -2.37 0.81
CA ALA A 293 14.81 -1.75 -0.36
C ALA A 293 13.47 -2.40 -0.75
N ASP A 294 13.08 -3.50 -0.14
CA ASP A 294 11.84 -4.21 -0.46
C ASP A 294 10.62 -3.49 0.15
N ARG A 295 10.15 -2.48 -0.55
CA ARG A 295 8.85 -1.83 -0.28
C ARG A 295 7.67 -2.58 -0.89
N ARG A 296 7.80 -3.87 -1.18
CA ARG A 296 7.07 -4.58 -2.25
C ARG A 296 6.22 -5.73 -1.78
N VAL A 297 5.96 -5.79 -0.52
CA VAL A 297 4.99 -6.73 0.01
C VAL A 297 3.74 -5.94 0.32
N ALA A 298 2.74 -6.05 -0.53
CA ALA A 298 1.49 -5.34 -0.35
C ALA A 298 0.43 -6.28 0.20
N PRO A 299 -0.18 -5.95 1.33
CA PRO A 299 -1.37 -6.62 1.79
C PRO A 299 -2.59 -6.11 1.01
N LEU A 300 -3.51 -7.01 0.69
CA LEU A 300 -4.84 -6.71 0.17
C LEU A 300 -5.87 -7.41 1.06
N GLY A 301 -6.24 -6.78 2.16
CA GLY A 301 -7.02 -7.45 3.19
C GLY A 301 -6.27 -8.70 3.70
N ASP A 302 -6.84 -9.88 3.53
CA ASP A 302 -6.23 -11.16 3.93
C ASP A 302 -5.24 -11.74 2.90
N THR A 303 -5.11 -11.12 1.75
CA THR A 303 -4.21 -11.58 0.68
C THR A 303 -2.89 -10.86 0.74
N LEU A 304 -1.81 -11.60 0.62
CA LEU A 304 -0.44 -11.10 0.57
C LEU A 304 0.17 -11.45 -0.78
N VAL A 305 0.67 -10.46 -1.50
CA VAL A 305 1.44 -10.66 -2.73
C VAL A 305 2.88 -10.26 -2.50
N TYR A 306 3.79 -11.17 -2.80
CA TYR A 306 5.22 -10.96 -2.53
C TYR A 306 6.09 -11.71 -3.55
N SER A 307 7.37 -11.40 -3.58
CA SER A 307 8.35 -12.14 -4.38
C SER A 307 9.22 -13.01 -3.47
N ASP A 308 9.28 -14.31 -3.78
CA ASP A 308 10.20 -15.25 -3.16
C ASP A 308 11.13 -15.85 -4.20
N ARG A 309 12.44 -15.68 -4.03
CA ARG A 309 13.48 -16.15 -4.97
C ARG A 309 13.22 -15.76 -6.43
N GLY A 310 12.67 -14.56 -6.63
CA GLY A 310 12.34 -14.05 -7.96
C GLY A 310 11.05 -14.61 -8.56
N ILE A 311 10.23 -15.32 -7.82
CA ILE A 311 8.90 -15.79 -8.24
C ILE A 311 7.84 -15.03 -7.46
N VAL A 312 6.83 -14.50 -8.15
CA VAL A 312 5.68 -13.85 -7.51
C VAL A 312 4.79 -14.93 -6.87
N ARG A 313 4.47 -14.72 -5.61
CA ARG A 313 3.63 -15.61 -4.79
C ARG A 313 2.42 -14.85 -4.29
N ILE A 314 1.32 -15.58 -4.12
CA ILE A 314 0.12 -15.11 -3.43
C ILE A 314 -0.12 -16.04 -2.25
N ALA A 315 -0.32 -15.45 -1.08
CA ALA A 315 -0.69 -16.16 0.14
C ALA A 315 -1.94 -15.55 0.75
N THR A 316 -2.82 -16.38 1.27
CA THR A 316 -3.91 -15.92 2.12
C THR A 316 -3.46 -16.07 3.58
N LEU A 317 -3.59 -15.01 4.37
CA LEU A 317 -3.19 -15.01 5.78
C LEU A 317 -4.01 -16.06 6.56
N GLY A 318 -3.30 -17.00 7.20
CA GLY A 318 -3.93 -18.09 7.95
C GLY A 318 -4.28 -19.32 7.11
N ALA A 319 -3.91 -19.34 5.83
CA ALA A 319 -4.01 -20.50 4.95
C ALA A 319 -2.63 -20.86 4.36
N ASP A 320 -2.53 -22.02 3.71
CA ASP A 320 -1.31 -22.43 3.02
C ASP A 320 -0.97 -21.47 1.86
N VAL A 321 0.34 -21.31 1.63
CA VAL A 321 0.83 -20.56 0.47
C VAL A 321 0.41 -21.29 -0.80
N ARG A 322 -0.34 -20.62 -1.65
CA ARG A 322 -0.75 -21.19 -2.94
C ARG A 322 0.42 -21.19 -3.90
N ASP A 323 0.63 -22.31 -4.57
CA ASP A 323 1.55 -22.35 -5.69
C ASP A 323 1.06 -21.43 -6.81
N THR A 324 2.01 -20.74 -7.43
CA THR A 324 1.72 -19.84 -8.53
C THR A 324 2.58 -20.22 -9.74
N SER A 325 2.00 -20.17 -10.92
CA SER A 325 2.73 -20.20 -12.19
C SER A 325 3.13 -18.81 -12.64
N GLY A 326 3.27 -17.90 -11.70
CA GLY A 326 3.29 -16.46 -11.86
C GLY A 326 4.52 -15.87 -12.54
N PRO A 327 4.50 -14.54 -12.74
CA PRO A 327 5.63 -13.83 -13.29
C PRO A 327 6.86 -13.97 -12.40
N THR A 328 8.03 -13.78 -13.02
CA THR A 328 9.31 -13.70 -12.31
C THR A 328 9.66 -12.25 -12.03
N GLY A 329 10.45 -12.04 -10.97
CA GLY A 329 10.99 -10.76 -10.62
C GLY A 329 10.44 -10.21 -9.30
N VAL A 330 10.42 -8.89 -9.20
CA VAL A 330 10.03 -8.17 -7.98
C VAL A 330 8.62 -7.59 -8.13
N VAL A 331 7.81 -7.71 -7.09
CA VAL A 331 6.50 -7.05 -6.99
C VAL A 331 6.71 -5.60 -6.61
N THR A 332 6.05 -4.66 -7.27
CA THR A 332 6.16 -3.22 -6.96
C THR A 332 4.84 -2.55 -6.61
N ALA A 333 3.73 -3.09 -7.09
CA ALA A 333 2.40 -2.63 -6.72
C ALA A 333 1.40 -3.77 -6.87
N VAL A 334 0.34 -3.69 -6.10
CA VAL A 334 -0.80 -4.60 -6.15
C VAL A 334 -2.08 -3.78 -6.00
N ALA A 335 -3.12 -4.16 -6.71
CA ALA A 335 -4.46 -3.61 -6.54
C ALA A 335 -5.50 -4.72 -6.68
N ARG A 336 -6.62 -4.58 -5.99
CA ARG A 336 -7.79 -5.45 -6.16
C ARG A 336 -8.93 -4.65 -6.75
N VAL A 337 -9.58 -5.21 -7.76
CA VAL A 337 -10.77 -4.65 -8.39
C VAL A 337 -11.83 -5.75 -8.42
N GLY A 338 -12.86 -5.63 -7.62
CA GLY A 338 -13.76 -6.75 -7.34
C GLY A 338 -12.98 -7.96 -6.81
N ASP A 339 -13.16 -9.12 -7.42
CA ASP A 339 -12.44 -10.34 -7.06
C ASP A 339 -11.09 -10.50 -7.77
N THR A 340 -10.76 -9.59 -8.68
CA THR A 340 -9.55 -9.68 -9.49
C THR A 340 -8.37 -8.99 -8.80
N THR A 341 -7.26 -9.70 -8.67
CA THR A 341 -6.00 -9.15 -8.18
C THR A 341 -5.08 -8.81 -9.34
N TYR A 342 -4.63 -7.56 -9.39
CA TYR A 342 -3.66 -7.06 -10.35
C TYR A 342 -2.31 -6.83 -9.67
N VAL A 343 -1.23 -7.18 -10.36
CA VAL A 343 0.13 -7.13 -9.82
C VAL A 343 1.07 -6.48 -10.83
N LEU A 344 1.86 -5.52 -10.37
CA LEU A 344 3.03 -5.08 -11.12
C LEU A 344 4.23 -5.91 -10.68
N ALA A 345 4.79 -6.64 -11.61
CA ALA A 345 5.97 -7.46 -11.39
C ALA A 345 6.88 -7.48 -12.62
N GLY A 346 8.18 -7.56 -12.36
CA GLY A 346 9.19 -7.60 -13.42
C GLY A 346 10.61 -7.74 -12.89
N PRO A 347 11.61 -7.81 -13.78
CA PRO A 347 13.00 -8.06 -13.40
C PRO A 347 13.60 -6.97 -12.49
N THR A 348 13.16 -5.74 -12.65
CA THR A 348 13.59 -4.60 -11.83
C THR A 348 12.40 -3.70 -11.50
N THR A 349 12.58 -2.74 -10.60
CA THR A 349 11.56 -1.73 -10.27
C THR A 349 11.15 -0.83 -11.43
N ASP A 350 12.05 -0.67 -12.40
CA ASP A 350 11.86 0.21 -13.54
C ASP A 350 11.42 -0.54 -14.80
N ASN A 351 11.43 -1.87 -14.76
CA ASN A 351 11.01 -2.75 -15.85
C ASN A 351 9.94 -3.71 -15.34
N GLN A 352 8.73 -3.23 -15.33
CA GLN A 352 7.56 -3.94 -14.80
C GLN A 352 6.56 -4.25 -15.92
N SER A 353 5.81 -5.31 -15.73
CA SER A 353 4.62 -5.63 -16.51
C SER A 353 3.41 -5.73 -15.58
N LEU A 354 2.25 -5.48 -16.13
CA LEU A 354 0.98 -5.68 -15.44
C LEU A 354 0.51 -7.12 -15.63
N TRP A 355 0.08 -7.74 -14.56
CA TRP A 355 -0.43 -9.11 -14.51
C TRP A 355 -1.76 -9.15 -13.78
N ARG A 356 -2.66 -10.00 -14.24
CA ARG A 356 -3.90 -10.37 -13.58
C ARG A 356 -3.74 -11.77 -13.00
N ALA A 357 -4.05 -11.95 -11.74
CA ALA A 357 -4.15 -13.26 -11.12
C ALA A 357 -5.57 -13.83 -11.37
N ASP A 358 -5.60 -15.05 -11.89
CA ASP A 358 -6.83 -15.77 -12.27
C ASP A 358 -7.20 -16.84 -11.24
#